data_1f8f81c2c2612f490e1b647e2b3bfd41
#
_entry.id   1f8f81c2c2612f490e1b647e2b3bfd41
#
_cell.length_a   1.000
_cell.length_b   1.000
_cell.length_c   1.000
_cell.angle_alpha   90.00
_cell.angle_beta   90.00
_cell.angle_gamma   90.00
#
_symmetry.space_group_name_H-M   'P 1'
#
loop_
_entity.id
_entity.type
_entity.pdbx_description
1 polymer ?
#
loop_
_entity_poly.entity_id
_entity_poly.type
_entity_poly.pdbx_seq_one_letter_code
_entity_poly.pdbx_strand_id
1 'polypeptide(L)'
;MAEKKEMKIAEVKGRPMLHWIGKQPLETVKSFPSQLVEKFNIEEAPQVPTFESLKNNWTNLLLHGDNREVLSTLLVNGFQNKVNFVYIDPPFNTGLAYVRKVKLRGTNKKLEGEEMSFDEQIMYENSFLESSFLQFMKDVLVLLSNMLNKDTGLIAVRIDYNYSHYIKVILDEVFSKENFINEITIGRSREAAGSPSKLEVTTESIYLY
;
A
#
# COMPACT_ATOMS: atom_id res chain seq x y z
N MET A 1 18.91 3.12 25.95
CA MET A 1 17.52 2.93 25.50
C MET A 1 17.28 3.93 24.40
N ALA A 2 16.98 3.50 23.18
CA ALA A 2 16.68 4.42 22.09
C ALA A 2 15.36 5.15 22.43
N GLU A 3 15.39 6.47 22.38
CA GLU A 3 14.22 7.33 22.58
C GLU A 3 13.17 7.00 21.55
N LYS A 4 11.97 6.56 21.98
CA LYS A 4 10.84 6.30 21.07
C LYS A 4 10.39 7.64 20.49
N LYS A 5 10.78 7.94 19.26
CA LYS A 5 10.29 9.11 18.55
C LYS A 5 8.83 8.90 18.16
N GLU A 6 7.98 9.86 18.52
CA GLU A 6 6.54 9.89 18.19
C GLU A 6 6.22 11.18 17.45
N MET A 7 5.27 11.11 16.52
CA MET A 7 4.79 12.27 15.78
C MET A 7 3.25 12.27 15.75
N LYS A 8 2.64 13.44 15.95
CA LYS A 8 1.20 13.63 15.78
C LYS A 8 0.85 13.74 14.30
N ILE A 9 -0.24 13.09 13.91
CA ILE A 9 -0.79 13.14 12.56
C ILE A 9 -1.85 14.25 12.49
N ALA A 10 -1.84 15.03 11.41
CA ALA A 10 -2.86 16.03 11.17
C ALA A 10 -4.21 15.38 10.89
N GLU A 11 -5.29 15.99 11.39
CA GLU A 11 -6.65 15.55 11.10
C GLU A 11 -6.96 15.56 9.61
N VAL A 12 -7.71 14.55 9.18
CA VAL A 12 -8.26 14.48 7.83
C VAL A 12 -9.46 15.42 7.73
N LYS A 13 -9.46 16.34 6.76
CA LYS A 13 -10.45 17.42 6.64
C LYS A 13 -11.36 17.32 5.41
N GLY A 14 -11.20 16.29 4.58
CA GLY A 14 -11.98 16.15 3.35
C GLY A 14 -13.44 15.77 3.60
N ARG A 15 -14.33 16.16 2.68
CA ARG A 15 -15.72 15.70 2.59
C ARG A 15 -16.04 15.34 1.14
N PRO A 16 -16.77 14.25 0.87
CA PRO A 16 -17.52 13.36 1.77
C PRO A 16 -16.61 12.45 2.62
N MET A 17 -17.20 11.83 3.64
CA MET A 17 -16.53 10.88 4.52
C MET A 17 -17.25 9.53 4.45
N LEU A 18 -16.46 8.45 4.34
CA LEU A 18 -16.98 7.09 4.47
C LEU A 18 -16.98 6.69 5.94
N HIS A 19 -18.10 6.16 6.43
CA HIS A 19 -18.22 5.67 7.80
C HIS A 19 -18.48 4.17 7.83
N TRP A 20 -17.80 3.44 8.72
CA TRP A 20 -18.01 2.02 8.99
C TRP A 20 -17.88 1.74 10.48
N ILE A 21 -18.42 0.59 10.93
CA ILE A 21 -18.30 0.16 12.33
C ILE A 21 -16.84 -0.08 12.68
N GLY A 22 -16.35 0.58 13.72
CA GLY A 22 -14.96 0.44 14.18
C GLY A 22 -13.96 1.34 13.46
N LYS A 23 -14.41 2.30 12.63
CA LYS A 23 -13.52 3.32 12.05
C LYS A 23 -12.80 4.09 13.15
N GLN A 24 -11.47 4.15 13.07
CA GLN A 24 -10.62 4.83 14.03
C GLN A 24 -9.79 5.93 13.36
N PRO A 25 -9.53 7.05 14.05
CA PRO A 25 -8.55 8.02 13.60
C PRO A 25 -7.13 7.48 13.77
N LEU A 26 -6.22 7.90 12.88
CA LEU A 26 -4.79 7.71 13.06
C LEU A 26 -4.21 9.00 13.65
N GLU A 27 -3.97 9.03 14.96
CA GLU A 27 -3.56 10.25 15.68
C GLU A 27 -2.05 10.37 15.85
N THR A 28 -1.37 9.24 16.02
CA THR A 28 0.08 9.20 16.28
C THR A 28 0.76 8.08 15.51
N VAL A 29 2.00 8.31 15.12
CA VAL A 29 2.87 7.32 14.52
C VAL A 29 4.16 7.20 15.31
N LYS A 30 4.76 6.01 15.27
CA LYS A 30 5.99 5.68 16.01
C LYS A 30 7.03 5.15 15.05
N SER A 31 8.29 5.38 15.39
CA SER A 31 9.40 4.71 14.71
C SER A 31 9.48 3.26 15.16
N PHE A 32 9.64 2.36 14.18
CA PHE A 32 9.87 0.94 14.40
C PHE A 32 11.32 0.60 14.14
N PRO A 33 11.89 -0.42 14.84
CA PRO A 33 13.23 -0.89 14.58
C PRO A 33 13.36 -1.39 13.14
N SER A 34 14.44 -1.02 12.47
CA SER A 34 14.77 -1.52 11.14
C SER A 34 16.18 -2.04 11.09
N GLN A 35 16.44 -3.03 10.22
CA GLN A 35 17.74 -3.64 10.02
C GLN A 35 18.11 -3.54 8.54
N LEU A 36 19.36 -3.16 8.27
CA LEU A 36 19.93 -3.26 6.94
C LEU A 36 20.18 -4.74 6.61
N VAL A 37 19.52 -5.26 5.58
CA VAL A 37 19.63 -6.67 5.18
C VAL A 37 20.68 -6.82 4.09
N GLU A 38 20.66 -5.97 3.06
CA GLU A 38 21.53 -6.11 1.90
C GLU A 38 21.83 -4.75 1.26
N LYS A 39 23.00 -4.64 0.63
CA LYS A 39 23.44 -3.47 -0.14
C LYS A 39 23.75 -3.90 -1.58
N PHE A 40 23.27 -3.13 -2.53
CA PHE A 40 23.57 -3.31 -3.95
C PHE A 40 24.31 -2.08 -4.48
N ASN A 41 25.56 -2.27 -4.95
CA ASN A 41 26.36 -1.23 -5.63
C ASN A 41 26.53 0.08 -4.81
N ILE A 42 26.60 -0.02 -3.47
CA ILE A 42 26.77 1.12 -2.57
C ILE A 42 27.87 0.79 -1.56
N GLU A 43 28.86 1.67 -1.44
CA GLU A 43 29.96 1.48 -0.48
C GLU A 43 29.50 1.69 0.95
N GLU A 44 28.66 2.70 1.20
CA GLU A 44 28.09 3.01 2.50
C GLU A 44 26.58 3.23 2.42
N ALA A 45 25.82 2.54 3.26
CA ALA A 45 24.40 2.77 3.43
C ALA A 45 24.05 2.97 4.90
N PRO A 46 23.24 3.96 5.26
CA PRO A 46 22.81 4.15 6.64
C PRO A 46 21.94 2.98 7.10
N GLN A 47 22.07 2.54 8.35
CA GLN A 47 21.22 1.48 8.92
C GLN A 47 19.74 1.86 8.92
N VAL A 48 19.45 3.12 9.25
CA VAL A 48 18.10 3.70 9.18
C VAL A 48 18.21 4.96 8.34
N PRO A 49 17.65 4.99 7.12
CA PRO A 49 17.73 6.16 6.27
C PRO A 49 16.90 7.30 6.85
N THR A 50 17.50 8.47 6.96
CA THR A 50 16.81 9.74 7.19
C THR A 50 16.71 10.49 5.87
N PHE A 51 15.75 11.39 5.74
CA PHE A 51 15.66 12.24 4.53
C PHE A 51 16.95 13.04 4.30
N GLU A 52 17.55 13.58 5.36
CA GLU A 52 18.81 14.35 5.23
C GLU A 52 19.99 13.48 4.77
N SER A 53 20.07 12.22 5.23
CA SER A 53 21.13 11.31 4.75
C SER A 53 20.98 11.00 3.26
N LEU A 54 19.76 10.84 2.77
CA LEU A 54 19.48 10.60 1.35
C LEU A 54 19.69 11.86 0.50
N LYS A 55 19.36 13.04 1.02
CA LYS A 55 19.58 14.30 0.31
C LYS A 55 21.05 14.54 0.00
N ASN A 56 21.94 14.17 0.92
CA ASN A 56 23.38 14.34 0.75
C ASN A 56 24.04 13.24 -0.10
N ASN A 57 23.50 12.03 -0.03
CA ASN A 57 23.98 10.88 -0.80
C ASN A 57 22.79 10.02 -1.22
N TRP A 58 22.20 10.35 -2.38
CA TRP A 58 20.98 9.70 -2.86
C TRP A 58 21.22 8.21 -3.15
N THR A 59 20.35 7.38 -2.62
CA THR A 59 20.29 5.95 -2.89
C THR A 59 18.84 5.48 -2.98
N ASN A 60 18.61 4.43 -3.76
CA ASN A 60 17.31 3.77 -3.78
C ASN A 60 17.17 2.88 -2.54
N LEU A 61 15.98 2.83 -1.99
CA LEU A 61 15.65 2.03 -0.82
C LEU A 61 14.60 0.99 -1.19
N LEU A 62 14.83 -0.25 -0.77
CA LEU A 62 13.82 -1.29 -0.73
C LEU A 62 13.53 -1.61 0.74
N LEU A 63 12.31 -1.31 1.17
CA LEU A 63 11.87 -1.50 2.55
C LEU A 63 10.87 -2.65 2.60
N HIS A 64 11.15 -3.66 3.41
CA HIS A 64 10.32 -4.86 3.58
C HIS A 64 9.75 -4.89 4.99
N GLY A 65 8.42 -5.02 5.11
CA GLY A 65 7.71 -5.07 6.39
C GLY A 65 6.24 -4.65 6.26
N ASP A 66 5.53 -4.55 7.38
CA ASP A 66 4.20 -3.92 7.39
C ASP A 66 4.32 -2.47 6.90
N ASN A 67 3.57 -2.10 5.87
CA ASN A 67 3.71 -0.80 5.24
C ASN A 67 3.33 0.37 6.17
N ARG A 68 2.42 0.20 7.13
CA ARG A 68 2.09 1.23 8.13
C ARG A 68 3.27 1.49 9.06
N GLU A 69 3.98 0.43 9.47
CA GLU A 69 5.18 0.55 10.30
C GLU A 69 6.33 1.20 9.52
N VAL A 70 6.54 0.78 8.28
CA VAL A 70 7.56 1.36 7.38
C VAL A 70 7.27 2.83 7.12
N LEU A 71 6.06 3.19 6.70
CA LEU A 71 5.68 4.59 6.42
C LEU A 71 5.76 5.45 7.68
N SER A 72 5.33 4.93 8.85
CA SER A 72 5.45 5.62 10.13
C SER A 72 6.91 5.91 10.48
N THR A 73 7.79 4.93 10.27
CA THR A 73 9.23 5.10 10.50
C THR A 73 9.85 6.14 9.57
N LEU A 74 9.49 6.13 8.29
CA LEU A 74 9.95 7.13 7.33
C LEU A 74 9.48 8.54 7.71
N LEU A 75 8.21 8.72 8.10
CA LEU A 75 7.69 10.01 8.55
C LEU A 75 8.49 10.56 9.74
N VAL A 76 8.73 9.74 10.77
CA VAL A 76 9.52 10.14 11.94
C VAL A 76 10.97 10.45 11.57
N ASN A 77 11.50 9.85 10.51
CA ASN A 77 12.86 10.09 10.00
C ASN A 77 12.95 11.24 8.99
N GLY A 78 11.95 12.12 8.94
CA GLY A 78 12.02 13.40 8.23
C GLY A 78 11.48 13.37 6.80
N PHE A 79 10.76 12.33 6.38
CA PHE A 79 10.14 12.26 5.05
C PHE A 79 8.82 13.04 4.93
N GLN A 80 8.40 13.74 5.98
CA GLN A 80 7.19 14.56 5.96
C GLN A 80 7.28 15.67 4.90
N ASN A 81 6.27 15.75 4.02
CA ASN A 81 6.20 16.71 2.90
C ASN A 81 7.41 16.65 1.94
N LYS A 82 8.01 15.48 1.74
CA LYS A 82 9.23 15.32 0.92
C LYS A 82 9.04 14.49 -0.34
N VAL A 83 7.97 13.72 -0.42
CA VAL A 83 7.73 12.81 -1.54
C VAL A 83 6.93 13.53 -2.62
N ASN A 84 7.40 13.52 -3.85
CA ASN A 84 6.72 14.19 -4.97
C ASN A 84 5.73 13.29 -5.69
N PHE A 85 5.97 11.98 -5.70
CA PHE A 85 5.08 11.02 -6.35
C PHE A 85 4.96 9.72 -5.55
N VAL A 86 3.74 9.24 -5.41
CA VAL A 86 3.42 7.94 -4.82
C VAL A 86 2.61 7.15 -5.83
N TYR A 87 3.01 5.91 -6.10
CA TYR A 87 2.18 4.92 -6.75
C TYR A 87 1.91 3.77 -5.78
N ILE A 88 0.64 3.42 -5.61
CA ILE A 88 0.22 2.35 -4.71
C ILE A 88 -0.64 1.33 -5.48
N ASP A 89 -0.26 0.06 -5.35
CA ASP A 89 -0.97 -1.10 -5.88
C ASP A 89 -1.22 -2.05 -4.70
N PRO A 90 -2.28 -1.82 -3.90
CA PRO A 90 -2.53 -2.57 -2.68
C PRO A 90 -3.08 -3.96 -2.99
N PRO A 91 -3.07 -4.89 -2.01
CA PRO A 91 -3.84 -6.12 -2.14
C PRO A 91 -5.33 -5.78 -2.33
N PHE A 92 -5.98 -6.38 -3.35
CA PHE A 92 -7.35 -6.02 -3.73
C PHE A 92 -8.45 -6.70 -2.87
N ASN A 93 -8.06 -7.37 -1.81
CA ASN A 93 -8.98 -8.09 -0.90
C ASN A 93 -9.90 -9.07 -1.64
N THR A 94 -9.33 -9.83 -2.57
CA THR A 94 -10.07 -10.79 -3.40
C THR A 94 -10.46 -12.08 -2.66
N GLY A 95 -10.06 -12.23 -1.40
CA GLY A 95 -10.29 -13.44 -0.60
C GLY A 95 -9.34 -14.60 -0.93
N LEU A 96 -8.40 -14.41 -1.86
CA LEU A 96 -7.44 -15.42 -2.28
C LEU A 96 -6.05 -15.13 -1.68
N ALA A 97 -5.44 -16.12 -1.03
CA ALA A 97 -4.04 -16.02 -0.66
C ALA A 97 -3.15 -16.19 -1.91
N TYR A 98 -2.17 -15.32 -2.07
CA TYR A 98 -1.18 -15.48 -3.14
C TYR A 98 -0.07 -16.39 -2.65
N VAL A 99 0.01 -17.57 -3.25
CA VAL A 99 1.02 -18.59 -2.95
C VAL A 99 2.05 -18.66 -4.08
N ARG A 100 3.31 -18.78 -3.72
CA ARG A 100 4.39 -19.03 -4.68
C ARG A 100 4.35 -20.50 -5.09
N LYS A 101 3.99 -20.78 -6.34
CA LYS A 101 4.09 -22.14 -6.91
C LYS A 101 5.54 -22.42 -7.29
N VAL A 102 6.21 -23.29 -6.58
CA VAL A 102 7.57 -23.74 -6.90
C VAL A 102 7.46 -24.92 -7.87
N LYS A 103 8.06 -24.77 -9.07
CA LYS A 103 8.22 -25.91 -9.99
C LYS A 103 9.38 -26.77 -9.53
N LEU A 104 9.11 -28.00 -9.14
CA LEU A 104 10.14 -28.97 -8.88
C LEU A 104 10.92 -29.28 -10.18
N ARG A 105 12.24 -29.17 -10.11
CA ARG A 105 13.13 -29.49 -11.24
C ARG A 105 12.96 -30.96 -11.58
N GLY A 106 12.46 -31.27 -12.79
CA GLY A 106 12.41 -32.64 -13.34
C GLY A 106 11.02 -33.28 -13.43
N THR A 107 9.94 -32.61 -13.04
CA THR A 107 8.58 -33.14 -13.24
C THR A 107 7.66 -32.09 -13.86
N ASN A 108 6.91 -32.51 -14.90
CA ASN A 108 5.85 -31.67 -15.50
C ASN A 108 4.53 -31.70 -14.66
N LYS A 109 4.55 -32.17 -13.43
CA LYS A 109 3.38 -32.19 -12.56
C LYS A 109 3.23 -30.82 -11.92
N LYS A 110 2.18 -30.09 -12.28
CA LYS A 110 1.58 -29.08 -11.45
C LYS A 110 0.89 -29.83 -10.30
N LEU A 111 1.35 -29.63 -9.08
CA LEU A 111 0.60 -30.05 -7.91
C LEU A 111 -0.57 -29.07 -7.77
N GLU A 112 -1.73 -29.45 -8.29
CA GLU A 112 -3.02 -28.88 -7.92
C GLU A 112 -3.55 -29.81 -6.80
N GLY A 113 -3.53 -29.35 -5.59
CA GLY A 113 -4.06 -30.16 -4.49
C GLY A 113 -4.20 -29.33 -3.22
N GLU A 114 -5.29 -29.62 -2.52
CA GLU A 114 -5.67 -29.08 -1.21
C GLU A 114 -4.70 -29.48 -0.06
N GLU A 115 -3.58 -30.09 -0.38
CA GLU A 115 -2.55 -30.43 0.61
C GLU A 115 -1.47 -29.36 0.57
N MET A 116 -1.41 -28.55 1.63
CA MET A 116 -0.27 -27.68 1.90
C MET A 116 1.00 -28.54 1.98
N SER A 117 1.70 -28.68 0.87
CA SER A 117 3.05 -29.22 0.88
C SER A 117 4.00 -28.13 1.37
N PHE A 118 5.10 -28.52 2.00
CA PHE A 118 6.16 -27.62 2.52
C PHE A 118 6.75 -26.65 1.47
N ASP A 119 6.32 -26.73 0.22
CA ASP A 119 6.84 -25.98 -0.92
C ASP A 119 5.97 -24.76 -1.30
N GLU A 120 4.84 -24.51 -0.64
CA GLU A 120 4.00 -23.33 -0.87
C GLU A 120 4.22 -22.30 0.23
N GLN A 121 4.94 -21.24 -0.10
CA GLN A 121 5.04 -20.08 0.78
C GLN A 121 3.92 -19.08 0.46
N ILE A 122 3.11 -18.75 1.46
CA ILE A 122 2.17 -17.65 1.37
C ILE A 122 2.98 -16.35 1.22
N MET A 123 2.87 -15.70 0.07
CA MET A 123 3.61 -14.46 -0.19
C MET A 123 2.95 -13.27 0.48
N TYR A 124 1.62 -13.21 0.49
CA TYR A 124 0.82 -12.26 1.27
C TYR A 124 -0.64 -12.71 1.35
N GLU A 125 -1.29 -12.35 2.43
CA GLU A 125 -2.72 -12.55 2.59
C GLU A 125 -3.49 -11.44 1.85
N ASN A 126 -4.47 -11.85 1.04
CA ASN A 126 -5.36 -10.94 0.32
C ASN A 126 -6.81 -11.14 0.79
N SER A 127 -6.98 -11.54 2.05
CA SER A 127 -8.28 -11.73 2.69
C SER A 127 -8.35 -10.92 3.98
N PHE A 128 -9.02 -9.79 3.90
CA PHE A 128 -9.35 -8.97 5.06
C PHE A 128 -10.86 -9.05 5.33
N LEU A 129 -11.27 -8.90 6.59
CA LEU A 129 -12.63 -8.46 6.83
C LEU A 129 -12.81 -7.09 6.18
N GLU A 130 -13.96 -6.84 5.57
CA GLU A 130 -14.20 -5.65 4.76
C GLU A 130 -13.88 -4.34 5.51
N SER A 131 -14.33 -4.22 6.77
CA SER A 131 -14.03 -3.09 7.63
C SER A 131 -12.53 -2.95 7.95
N SER A 132 -11.81 -4.07 8.09
CA SER A 132 -10.36 -4.09 8.35
C SER A 132 -9.57 -3.62 7.13
N PHE A 133 -10.00 -3.98 5.91
CA PHE A 133 -9.39 -3.51 4.67
C PHE A 133 -9.56 -2.00 4.48
N LEU A 134 -10.77 -1.48 4.71
CA LEU A 134 -11.04 -0.04 4.62
C LEU A 134 -10.23 0.76 5.65
N GLN A 135 -10.11 0.23 6.88
CA GLN A 135 -9.29 0.87 7.91
C GLN A 135 -7.80 0.85 7.52
N PHE A 136 -7.30 -0.29 7.05
CA PHE A 136 -5.93 -0.42 6.57
C PHE A 136 -5.64 0.59 5.45
N MET A 137 -6.48 0.65 4.43
CA MET A 137 -6.32 1.59 3.31
C MET A 137 -6.37 3.04 3.77
N LYS A 138 -7.33 3.39 4.65
CA LYS A 138 -7.41 4.73 5.22
C LYS A 138 -6.12 5.11 5.95
N ASP A 139 -5.61 4.23 6.81
CA ASP A 139 -4.40 4.52 7.60
C ASP A 139 -3.18 4.71 6.68
N VAL A 140 -3.00 3.84 5.69
CA VAL A 140 -1.93 3.97 4.69
C VAL A 140 -2.05 5.28 3.90
N LEU A 141 -3.24 5.63 3.43
CA LEU A 141 -3.46 6.87 2.68
C LEU A 141 -3.21 8.12 3.55
N VAL A 142 -3.57 8.09 4.83
CA VAL A 142 -3.26 9.18 5.78
C VAL A 142 -1.75 9.32 5.98
N LEU A 143 -1.01 8.22 6.13
CA LEU A 143 0.45 8.26 6.22
C LEU A 143 1.08 8.84 4.94
N LEU A 144 0.65 8.38 3.79
CA LEU A 144 1.12 8.85 2.50
C LEU A 144 0.80 10.33 2.25
N SER A 145 -0.37 10.81 2.66
CA SER A 145 -0.73 12.23 2.55
C SER A 145 0.19 13.13 3.37
N ASN A 146 0.71 12.63 4.51
CA ASN A 146 1.69 13.36 5.32
C ASN A 146 3.11 13.32 4.71
N MET A 147 3.42 12.31 3.90
CA MET A 147 4.70 12.22 3.19
C MET A 147 4.74 13.07 1.93
N LEU A 148 3.61 13.19 1.23
CA LEU A 148 3.52 13.94 -0.02
C LEU A 148 3.80 15.42 0.18
N ASN A 149 4.53 15.99 -0.78
CA ASN A 149 4.72 17.43 -0.88
C ASN A 149 3.36 18.10 -1.09
N LYS A 150 3.04 19.11 -0.28
CA LYS A 150 1.73 19.76 -0.28
C LYS A 150 1.43 20.58 -1.54
N ASP A 151 2.49 21.06 -2.20
CA ASP A 151 2.34 21.94 -3.35
C ASP A 151 2.43 21.20 -4.69
N THR A 152 3.22 20.12 -4.73
CA THR A 152 3.58 19.43 -5.98
C THR A 152 3.41 17.91 -5.92
N GLY A 153 2.99 17.37 -4.76
CA GLY A 153 2.86 15.94 -4.56
C GLY A 153 1.69 15.36 -5.35
N LEU A 154 1.92 14.21 -5.97
CA LEU A 154 0.92 13.46 -6.71
C LEU A 154 0.82 12.04 -6.18
N ILE A 155 -0.39 11.52 -6.03
CA ILE A 155 -0.63 10.12 -5.71
C ILE A 155 -1.47 9.44 -6.78
N ALA A 156 -1.06 8.22 -7.15
CA ALA A 156 -1.79 7.32 -8.04
C ALA A 156 -2.15 6.04 -7.26
N VAL A 157 -3.42 5.73 -7.14
CA VAL A 157 -3.92 4.55 -6.42
C VAL A 157 -4.63 3.63 -7.39
N ARG A 158 -4.04 2.46 -7.66
CA ARG A 158 -4.66 1.40 -8.44
C ARG A 158 -5.54 0.55 -7.55
N ILE A 159 -6.73 0.23 -8.01
CA ILE A 159 -7.69 -0.60 -7.28
C ILE A 159 -8.65 -1.32 -8.24
N ASP A 160 -9.09 -2.52 -7.86
CA ASP A 160 -10.07 -3.26 -8.61
C ASP A 160 -11.51 -2.71 -8.42
N TYR A 161 -12.43 -3.17 -9.24
CA TYR A 161 -13.82 -2.72 -9.24
C TYR A 161 -14.57 -2.99 -7.93
N ASN A 162 -14.18 -4.00 -7.14
CA ASN A 162 -14.90 -4.37 -5.90
C ASN A 162 -14.80 -3.26 -4.86
N TYR A 163 -13.65 -2.62 -4.77
CA TYR A 163 -13.37 -1.60 -3.76
C TYR A 163 -13.15 -0.20 -4.32
N SER A 164 -13.11 -0.02 -5.64
CA SER A 164 -12.80 1.26 -6.28
C SER A 164 -13.65 2.41 -5.76
N HIS A 165 -14.96 2.21 -5.64
CA HIS A 165 -15.89 3.23 -5.17
C HIS A 165 -15.72 3.58 -3.68
N TYR A 166 -15.39 2.63 -2.81
CA TYR A 166 -15.08 2.90 -1.40
C TYR A 166 -13.75 3.64 -1.26
N ILE A 167 -12.73 3.20 -2.00
CA ILE A 167 -11.41 3.83 -1.98
C ILE A 167 -11.48 5.24 -2.55
N LYS A 168 -12.30 5.49 -3.58
CA LYS A 168 -12.53 6.85 -4.09
C LYS A 168 -13.06 7.79 -3.01
N VAL A 169 -14.02 7.35 -2.18
CA VAL A 169 -14.54 8.17 -1.09
C VAL A 169 -13.49 8.39 0.01
N ILE A 170 -12.67 7.38 0.33
CA ILE A 170 -11.57 7.53 1.29
C ILE A 170 -10.50 8.50 0.75
N LEU A 171 -10.19 8.46 -0.55
CA LEU A 171 -9.30 9.42 -1.20
C LEU A 171 -9.84 10.85 -1.13
N ASP A 172 -11.14 11.06 -1.37
CA ASP A 172 -11.79 12.36 -1.20
C ASP A 172 -11.74 12.84 0.25
N GLU A 173 -11.87 11.92 1.23
CA GLU A 173 -11.75 12.23 2.65
C GLU A 173 -10.33 12.66 3.02
N VAL A 174 -9.30 11.95 2.52
CA VAL A 174 -7.90 12.14 2.92
C VAL A 174 -7.24 13.29 2.17
N PHE A 175 -7.45 13.38 0.86
CA PHE A 175 -6.77 14.34 -0.03
C PHE A 175 -7.62 15.53 -0.42
N SER A 176 -8.89 15.54 -0.06
CA SER A 176 -9.95 16.47 -0.49
C SER A 176 -10.39 16.25 -1.94
N LYS A 177 -11.71 16.33 -2.17
CA LYS A 177 -12.31 16.15 -3.49
C LYS A 177 -11.78 17.16 -4.53
N GLU A 178 -11.45 18.35 -4.09
CA GLU A 178 -10.94 19.44 -4.92
C GLU A 178 -9.57 19.11 -5.55
N ASN A 179 -8.82 18.20 -4.93
CA ASN A 179 -7.52 17.74 -5.42
C ASN A 179 -7.63 16.51 -6.35
N PHE A 180 -8.86 16.04 -6.61
CA PHE A 180 -9.06 14.96 -7.59
C PHE A 180 -8.70 15.43 -8.99
N ILE A 181 -7.74 14.75 -9.62
CA ILE A 181 -7.24 15.09 -10.96
C ILE A 181 -7.98 14.28 -12.02
N ASN A 182 -7.94 12.94 -11.91
CA ASN A 182 -8.55 12.07 -12.90
C ASN A 182 -8.70 10.63 -12.40
N GLU A 183 -9.51 9.87 -13.14
CA GLU A 183 -9.60 8.42 -13.06
C GLU A 183 -9.17 7.81 -14.40
N ILE A 184 -8.19 6.93 -14.36
CA ILE A 184 -7.73 6.15 -15.52
C ILE A 184 -8.32 4.76 -15.41
N THR A 185 -9.16 4.39 -16.38
CA THR A 185 -9.71 3.04 -16.45
C THR A 185 -8.77 2.13 -17.24
N ILE A 186 -8.37 1.01 -16.64
CA ILE A 186 -7.54 -0.01 -17.25
C ILE A 186 -8.42 -1.17 -17.69
N GLY A 187 -8.44 -1.48 -18.99
CA GLY A 187 -9.07 -2.69 -19.50
C GLY A 187 -8.22 -3.92 -19.25
N ARG A 188 -8.81 -4.99 -18.72
CA ARG A 188 -8.18 -6.31 -18.63
C ARG A 188 -8.76 -7.22 -19.71
N SER A 189 -7.90 -7.84 -20.52
CA SER A 189 -8.31 -8.98 -21.32
C SER A 189 -8.34 -10.22 -20.43
N ARG A 190 -9.52 -10.76 -20.16
CA ARG A 190 -9.65 -12.08 -19.56
C ARG A 190 -10.14 -13.05 -20.64
N GLU A 191 -9.55 -14.25 -20.64
CA GLU A 191 -10.21 -15.37 -21.32
C GLU A 191 -11.52 -15.65 -20.56
N ALA A 192 -12.62 -15.65 -21.29
CA ALA A 192 -13.96 -15.73 -20.75
C ALA A 192 -14.18 -17.00 -19.90
N ALA A 193 -14.06 -16.87 -18.61
CA ALA A 193 -14.57 -17.85 -17.64
C ALA A 193 -15.84 -17.25 -17.01
N GLY A 194 -16.87 -17.06 -17.85
CA GLY A 194 -18.11 -16.41 -17.43
C GLY A 194 -18.87 -17.25 -16.40
N SER A 195 -19.19 -16.66 -15.26
CA SER A 195 -20.23 -17.20 -14.37
C SER A 195 -21.60 -16.91 -15.03
N PRO A 196 -22.49 -17.92 -15.16
CA PRO A 196 -23.80 -17.71 -15.80
C PRO A 196 -24.70 -16.66 -15.11
N SER A 197 -24.33 -16.21 -13.91
CA SER A 197 -25.14 -15.32 -13.06
C SER A 197 -24.66 -13.88 -12.96
N LYS A 198 -23.48 -13.54 -13.51
CA LYS A 198 -22.93 -12.16 -13.43
C LYS A 198 -22.30 -11.73 -14.74
N LEU A 199 -22.49 -10.46 -15.09
CA LEU A 199 -21.70 -9.84 -16.14
C LEU A 199 -20.23 -9.77 -15.70
N GLU A 200 -19.34 -10.10 -16.63
CA GLU A 200 -17.91 -10.03 -16.37
C GLU A 200 -17.46 -8.56 -16.25
N VAL A 201 -16.71 -8.25 -15.20
CA VAL A 201 -16.08 -6.94 -15.04
C VAL A 201 -14.62 -7.06 -15.46
N THR A 202 -14.23 -6.29 -16.47
CA THR A 202 -12.94 -6.35 -17.13
C THR A 202 -12.09 -5.11 -16.88
N THR A 203 -12.44 -4.30 -15.88
CA THR A 203 -11.77 -3.01 -15.64
C THR A 203 -11.23 -2.88 -14.23
N GLU A 204 -10.18 -2.08 -14.12
CA GLU A 204 -9.61 -1.54 -12.87
C GLU A 204 -9.50 -0.04 -13.00
N SER A 205 -9.42 0.66 -11.87
CA SER A 205 -9.26 2.10 -11.84
C SER A 205 -7.92 2.51 -11.24
N ILE A 206 -7.31 3.57 -11.78
CA ILE A 206 -6.24 4.33 -11.11
C ILE A 206 -6.79 5.71 -10.83
N TYR A 207 -6.88 6.06 -9.55
CA TYR A 207 -7.27 7.39 -9.10
C TYR A 207 -6.04 8.27 -8.92
N LEU A 208 -6.10 9.50 -9.44
CA LEU A 208 -5.05 10.52 -9.35
C LEU A 208 -5.51 11.70 -8.50
N TYR A 209 -4.70 12.07 -7.52
CA TYR A 209 -4.87 13.21 -6.63
C TYR A 209 -3.58 13.99 -6.47
#